data_61c37f9cfb47c887c39cad9d79c48f13
#
_entry.id   61c37f9cfb47c887c39cad9d79c48f13
#
_cell.length_a   1.000
_cell.length_b   1.000
_cell.length_c   1.000
_cell.angle_alpha   90.00
_cell.angle_beta   90.00
_cell.angle_gamma   90.00
#
_symmetry.space_group_name_H-M   'P 1'
#
loop_
_entity.id
_entity.type
_entity.pdbx_description
1 polymer ?
#
loop_
_entity_poly.entity_id
_entity_poly.type
_entity_poly.pdbx_seq_one_letter_code
_entity_poly.pdbx_strand_id
1 'polypeptide(L)'
;MCIRDRAINRSAEAMTIFGVIQAGLFPLIHMGRPWLAYWVFPIPNQYGSLWVNFNSPLLWDVFAISTYLTVSTVFWYIGLIPDFAMIRDRVNEKINPLKKKLYSLLSFGWSGRAKHWQRFEEVSLVLAGLATPLVFSVHSIVSMDFATSVIPGWHTTIFPPYFVLGALFSGFAMVETLLIIVRKVVNMEAYITIKHIEYMNVIILFTGSMVGIASVSYTHLTLPTNTV
;
A
#
# COMPACT_ATOMS: atom_id res chain seq x y z
N MET A 1 19.05 8.71 12.11
CA MET A 1 17.63 8.30 12.28
C MET A 1 17.37 8.01 13.75
N CYS A 2 16.48 8.75 14.39
CA CYS A 2 16.25 8.67 15.83
C CYS A 2 15.46 7.39 16.17
N ILE A 3 15.68 6.78 17.33
CA ILE A 3 14.94 5.59 17.81
C ILE A 3 13.42 5.87 17.80
N ARG A 4 13.02 7.10 18.06
CA ARG A 4 11.64 7.60 18.03
C ARG A 4 10.99 7.45 16.65
N ASP A 5 11.71 7.75 15.57
CA ASP A 5 11.20 7.67 14.21
C ASP A 5 10.97 6.21 13.77
N ARG A 6 11.76 5.28 14.30
CA ARG A 6 11.62 3.84 14.01
C ARG A 6 10.31 3.26 14.57
N ALA A 7 9.84 3.70 15.72
CA ALA A 7 8.61 3.19 16.31
C ALA A 7 7.38 3.55 15.46
N ILE A 8 7.35 4.77 14.91
CA ILE A 8 6.29 5.23 14.01
C ILE A 8 6.37 4.48 12.67
N ASN A 9 7.55 4.37 12.08
CA ASN A 9 7.76 3.64 10.84
C ASN A 9 7.33 2.18 10.94
N ARG A 10 7.63 1.51 12.06
CA ARG A 10 7.22 0.11 12.27
C ARG A 10 5.71 -0.07 12.28
N SER A 11 4.98 0.85 12.87
CA SER A 11 3.52 0.82 12.87
C SER A 11 2.96 1.03 11.45
N ALA A 12 3.54 1.95 10.69
CA ALA A 12 3.17 2.19 9.31
C ALA A 12 3.52 0.98 8.39
N GLU A 13 4.70 0.38 8.56
CA GLU A 13 5.12 -0.83 7.84
C GLU A 13 4.18 -2.01 8.11
N ALA A 14 3.74 -2.19 9.36
CA ALA A 14 2.76 -3.22 9.71
C ALA A 14 1.41 -3.01 9.01
N MET A 15 0.98 -1.75 8.84
CA MET A 15 -0.24 -1.41 8.10
C MET A 15 -0.12 -1.73 6.61
N THR A 16 1.06 -1.59 6.02
CA THR A 16 1.29 -1.87 4.61
C THR A 16 0.88 -3.30 4.24
N ILE A 17 1.17 -4.29 5.10
CA ILE A 17 0.82 -5.69 4.81
C ILE A 17 -0.70 -5.90 4.75
N PHE A 18 -1.45 -5.26 5.65
CA PHE A 18 -2.92 -5.34 5.63
C PHE A 18 -3.49 -4.68 4.37
N GLY A 19 -2.98 -3.50 4.00
CA GLY A 19 -3.38 -2.80 2.78
C GLY A 19 -3.09 -3.64 1.52
N VAL A 20 -1.91 -4.27 1.45
CA VAL A 20 -1.50 -5.10 0.33
C VAL A 20 -2.35 -6.37 0.20
N ILE A 21 -2.63 -7.05 1.33
CA ILE A 21 -3.50 -8.24 1.33
C ILE A 21 -4.90 -7.86 0.84
N GLN A 22 -5.46 -6.77 1.32
CA GLN A 22 -6.77 -6.29 0.89
C GLN A 22 -6.76 -5.88 -0.59
N ALA A 23 -5.76 -5.15 -1.05
CA ALA A 23 -5.62 -4.77 -2.44
C ALA A 23 -5.56 -5.97 -3.40
N GLY A 24 -4.98 -7.09 -2.98
CA GLY A 24 -4.97 -8.34 -3.74
C GLY A 24 -6.29 -9.14 -3.64
N LEU A 25 -6.98 -9.08 -2.51
CA LEU A 25 -8.17 -9.88 -2.23
C LEU A 25 -9.44 -9.25 -2.80
N PHE A 26 -9.62 -7.94 -2.66
CA PHE A 26 -10.85 -7.25 -3.07
C PHE A 26 -11.17 -7.39 -4.57
N PRO A 27 -10.22 -7.25 -5.51
CA PRO A 27 -10.48 -7.48 -6.92
C PRO A 27 -11.01 -8.87 -7.21
N LEU A 28 -10.48 -9.90 -6.53
CA LEU A 28 -10.94 -11.29 -6.69
C LEU A 28 -12.38 -11.48 -6.22
N ILE A 29 -12.77 -10.85 -5.11
CA ILE A 29 -14.13 -10.92 -4.57
C ILE A 29 -15.10 -10.11 -5.44
N HIS A 30 -14.65 -8.95 -5.93
CA HIS A 30 -15.50 -8.00 -6.67
C HIS A 30 -15.80 -8.43 -8.11
N MET A 31 -15.01 -9.33 -8.69
CA MET A 31 -15.15 -9.78 -10.09
C MET A 31 -16.50 -10.42 -10.45
N GLY A 32 -17.36 -10.73 -9.49
CA GLY A 32 -18.61 -11.42 -9.72
C GLY A 32 -18.47 -12.90 -10.12
N ARG A 33 -17.40 -13.25 -10.82
CA ARG A 33 -17.04 -14.64 -11.18
C ARG A 33 -15.57 -14.91 -10.84
N PRO A 34 -15.21 -15.12 -9.56
CA PRO A 34 -13.81 -15.24 -9.12
C PRO A 34 -13.02 -16.35 -9.81
N TRP A 35 -13.70 -17.44 -10.20
CA TRP A 35 -13.09 -18.56 -10.93
C TRP A 35 -12.64 -18.22 -12.35
N LEU A 36 -13.07 -17.07 -12.89
CA LEU A 36 -12.62 -16.55 -14.18
C LEU A 36 -11.56 -15.44 -14.04
N ALA A 37 -11.01 -15.22 -12.85
CA ALA A 37 -10.00 -14.19 -12.58
C ALA A 37 -8.77 -14.28 -13.50
N TYR A 38 -8.42 -15.50 -13.94
CA TYR A 38 -7.30 -15.71 -14.87
C TYR A 38 -7.46 -15.00 -16.23
N TRP A 39 -8.69 -14.66 -16.63
CA TRP A 39 -8.94 -13.92 -17.87
C TRP A 39 -8.45 -12.46 -17.85
N VAL A 40 -8.23 -11.91 -16.67
CA VAL A 40 -7.69 -10.56 -16.51
C VAL A 40 -6.18 -10.52 -16.84
N PHE A 41 -5.49 -11.67 -16.73
CA PHE A 41 -4.10 -11.79 -17.11
C PHE A 41 -3.92 -11.79 -18.62
N PRO A 42 -2.79 -11.30 -19.16
CA PRO A 42 -2.50 -11.30 -20.60
C PRO A 42 -2.15 -12.70 -21.10
N ILE A 43 -3.07 -13.63 -20.97
CA ILE A 43 -2.92 -15.03 -21.37
C ILE A 43 -3.53 -15.17 -22.77
N PRO A 44 -2.88 -15.91 -23.70
CA PRO A 44 -3.48 -16.27 -24.98
C PRO A 44 -4.83 -16.95 -24.73
N ASN A 45 -5.87 -16.45 -25.36
CA ASN A 45 -7.22 -16.98 -25.22
C ASN A 45 -7.62 -17.83 -26.43
N GLN A 46 -8.75 -18.53 -26.33
CA GLN A 46 -9.26 -19.37 -27.38
C GLN A 46 -9.83 -18.63 -28.61
N TYR A 47 -9.80 -17.31 -28.62
CA TYR A 47 -10.12 -16.49 -29.79
C TYR A 47 -8.97 -16.44 -30.82
N GLY A 48 -8.00 -17.31 -30.67
CA GLY A 48 -6.93 -17.55 -31.63
C GLY A 48 -5.93 -16.42 -31.77
N SER A 49 -5.89 -15.80 -32.95
CA SER A 49 -4.94 -14.74 -33.30
C SER A 49 -5.28 -13.37 -32.70
N LEU A 50 -6.37 -13.24 -31.96
CA LEU A 50 -6.72 -11.99 -31.28
C LEU A 50 -5.80 -11.77 -30.09
N TRP A 51 -5.05 -10.70 -30.13
CA TRP A 51 -4.21 -10.25 -29.05
C TRP A 51 -5.05 -9.78 -27.86
N VAL A 52 -4.47 -9.91 -26.67
CA VAL A 52 -5.04 -9.32 -25.46
C VAL A 52 -5.29 -7.83 -25.69
N ASN A 53 -6.44 -7.31 -25.27
CA ASN A 53 -6.75 -5.90 -25.42
C ASN A 53 -5.97 -5.06 -24.39
N PHE A 54 -4.79 -4.59 -24.80
CA PHE A 54 -3.94 -3.73 -23.98
C PHE A 54 -4.53 -2.33 -23.71
N ASN A 55 -5.62 -1.97 -24.35
CA ASN A 55 -6.35 -0.73 -24.05
C ASN A 55 -7.35 -0.89 -22.90
N SER A 56 -7.53 -2.12 -22.36
CA SER A 56 -8.42 -2.37 -21.26
C SER A 56 -7.80 -1.91 -19.91
N PRO A 57 -8.47 -1.07 -19.13
CA PRO A 57 -8.01 -0.70 -17.78
C PRO A 57 -7.85 -1.90 -16.85
N LEU A 58 -8.69 -2.92 -16.98
CA LEU A 58 -8.59 -4.17 -16.21
C LEU A 58 -7.25 -4.87 -16.39
N LEU A 59 -6.66 -4.81 -17.58
CA LEU A 59 -5.33 -5.35 -17.83
C LEU A 59 -4.24 -4.49 -17.15
N TRP A 60 -4.40 -3.17 -17.16
CA TRP A 60 -3.46 -2.26 -16.50
C TRP A 60 -3.47 -2.46 -15.00
N ASP A 61 -4.63 -2.76 -14.40
CA ASP A 61 -4.77 -3.08 -12.99
C ASP A 61 -3.93 -4.28 -12.58
N VAL A 62 -3.88 -5.33 -13.39
CA VAL A 62 -3.04 -6.51 -13.10
C VAL A 62 -1.58 -6.11 -12.94
N PHE A 63 -1.06 -5.30 -13.87
CA PHE A 63 0.32 -4.82 -13.79
C PHE A 63 0.54 -3.87 -12.63
N ALA A 64 -0.38 -2.93 -12.40
CA ALA A 64 -0.29 -1.95 -11.34
C ALA A 64 -0.35 -2.61 -9.96
N ILE A 65 -1.34 -3.47 -9.72
CA ILE A 65 -1.54 -4.15 -8.44
C ILE A 65 -0.40 -5.14 -8.18
N SER A 66 0.04 -5.92 -9.18
CA SER A 66 1.15 -6.85 -8.99
C SER A 66 2.47 -6.14 -8.70
N THR A 67 2.74 -5.02 -9.35
CA THR A 67 3.92 -4.20 -9.10
C THR A 67 3.86 -3.59 -7.69
N TYR A 68 2.72 -3.03 -7.32
CA TYR A 68 2.50 -2.50 -5.97
C TYR A 68 2.66 -3.57 -4.89
N LEU A 69 2.04 -4.73 -5.09
CA LEU A 69 2.16 -5.90 -4.20
C LEU A 69 3.63 -6.31 -4.02
N THR A 70 4.37 -6.40 -5.12
CA THR A 70 5.78 -6.81 -5.10
C THR A 70 6.65 -5.80 -4.37
N VAL A 71 6.57 -4.51 -4.74
CA VAL A 71 7.38 -3.44 -4.12
C VAL A 71 7.05 -3.31 -2.62
N SER A 72 5.78 -3.32 -2.26
CA SER A 72 5.33 -3.20 -0.87
C SER A 72 5.77 -4.40 -0.03
N THR A 73 5.67 -5.62 -0.56
CA THR A 73 6.12 -6.83 0.12
C THR A 73 7.63 -6.84 0.32
N VAL A 74 8.40 -6.44 -0.70
CA VAL A 74 9.86 -6.34 -0.60
C VAL A 74 10.24 -5.26 0.43
N PHE A 75 9.61 -4.11 0.40
CA PHE A 75 9.86 -3.03 1.35
C PHE A 75 9.58 -3.46 2.79
N TRP A 76 8.43 -4.06 3.04
CA TRP A 76 8.08 -4.63 4.33
C TRP A 76 9.07 -5.71 4.79
N TYR A 77 9.43 -6.65 3.89
CA TYR A 77 10.36 -7.72 4.20
C TYR A 77 11.76 -7.19 4.57
N ILE A 78 12.27 -6.21 3.85
CA ILE A 78 13.56 -5.58 4.17
C ILE A 78 13.51 -4.96 5.57
N GLY A 79 12.40 -4.31 5.93
CA GLY A 79 12.17 -3.82 7.27
C GLY A 79 12.30 -4.89 8.36
N LEU A 80 11.90 -6.13 8.08
CA LEU A 80 11.95 -7.25 9.03
C LEU A 80 13.31 -7.95 9.15
N ILE A 81 14.24 -7.77 8.21
CA ILE A 81 15.54 -8.45 8.22
C ILE A 81 16.30 -8.30 9.55
N PRO A 82 16.44 -7.09 10.14
CA PRO A 82 17.08 -6.93 11.44
C PRO A 82 16.37 -7.68 12.56
N ASP A 83 15.04 -7.76 12.50
CA ASP A 83 14.23 -8.46 13.51
C ASP A 83 14.41 -9.98 13.42
N PHE A 84 14.42 -10.55 12.21
CA PHE A 84 14.72 -11.95 12.00
C PHE A 84 16.13 -12.32 12.50
N ALA A 85 17.11 -11.45 12.29
CA ALA A 85 18.44 -11.64 12.82
C ALA A 85 18.45 -11.64 14.36
N MET A 86 17.72 -10.72 14.99
CA MET A 86 17.60 -10.66 16.44
C MET A 86 16.94 -11.93 17.01
N ILE A 87 15.89 -12.42 16.35
CA ILE A 87 15.23 -13.68 16.76
C ILE A 87 16.19 -14.85 16.58
N ARG A 88 16.87 -14.95 15.43
CA ARG A 88 17.89 -15.98 15.16
C ARG A 88 18.92 -16.06 16.29
N ASP A 89 19.44 -14.92 16.73
CA ASP A 89 20.51 -14.86 17.73
C ASP A 89 20.01 -15.20 19.13
N ARG A 90 18.70 -15.08 19.38
CA ARG A 90 18.05 -15.48 20.65
C ARG A 90 17.60 -16.94 20.68
N VAL A 91 17.41 -17.58 19.53
CA VAL A 91 16.95 -18.97 19.47
C VAL A 91 18.08 -19.93 19.85
N ASN A 92 17.81 -20.78 20.87
CA ASN A 92 18.74 -21.81 21.27
C ASN A 92 18.76 -22.93 20.22
N GLU A 93 19.92 -23.16 19.61
CA GLU A 93 20.13 -24.15 18.56
C GLU A 93 19.87 -25.58 19.02
N LYS A 94 20.22 -25.90 20.28
CA LYS A 94 20.03 -27.25 20.86
C LYS A 94 18.55 -27.59 21.04
N ILE A 95 17.69 -26.58 21.26
CA ILE A 95 16.26 -26.80 21.51
C ILE A 95 15.46 -26.75 20.20
N ASN A 96 15.79 -25.83 19.29
CA ASN A 96 15.04 -25.61 18.05
C ASN A 96 15.95 -25.33 16.83
N PRO A 97 16.64 -26.36 16.31
CA PRO A 97 17.59 -26.19 15.20
C PRO A 97 16.89 -25.75 13.91
N LEU A 98 15.66 -26.22 13.67
CA LEU A 98 14.86 -25.84 12.48
C LEU A 98 14.49 -24.36 12.50
N LYS A 99 14.05 -23.82 13.63
CA LYS A 99 13.73 -22.39 13.79
C LYS A 99 14.97 -21.55 13.56
N LYS A 100 16.11 -21.92 14.12
CA LYS A 100 17.36 -21.18 13.92
C LYS A 100 17.77 -21.14 12.44
N LYS A 101 17.67 -22.28 11.74
CA LYS A 101 17.96 -22.37 10.30
C LYS A 101 17.00 -21.49 9.47
N LEU A 102 15.71 -21.52 9.79
CA LEU A 102 14.71 -20.70 9.12
C LEU A 102 15.01 -19.19 9.29
N TYR A 103 15.22 -18.72 10.53
CA TYR A 103 15.55 -17.33 10.78
C TYR A 103 16.92 -16.90 10.23
N SER A 104 17.86 -17.84 10.13
CA SER A 104 19.15 -17.60 9.47
C SER A 104 18.95 -17.34 7.97
N LEU A 105 18.10 -18.12 7.32
CA LEU A 105 17.74 -17.91 5.92
C LEU A 105 17.02 -16.58 5.73
N LEU A 106 15.98 -16.28 6.53
CA LEU A 106 15.18 -15.08 6.45
C LEU A 106 15.97 -13.80 6.78
N SER A 107 17.03 -13.89 7.56
CA SER A 107 17.88 -12.74 7.91
C SER A 107 18.94 -12.39 6.86
N PHE A 108 19.05 -13.14 5.75
CA PHE A 108 20.02 -12.89 4.66
C PHE A 108 21.45 -12.62 5.16
N GLY A 109 21.89 -13.33 6.20
CA GLY A 109 23.24 -13.14 6.77
C GLY A 109 23.46 -11.80 7.47
N TRP A 110 22.38 -11.13 7.90
CA TRP A 110 22.48 -9.89 8.66
C TRP A 110 23.29 -10.10 9.94
N SER A 111 24.32 -9.29 10.14
CA SER A 111 25.24 -9.35 11.29
C SER A 111 25.26 -8.09 12.15
N GLY A 112 24.41 -7.10 11.87
CA GLY A 112 24.34 -5.86 12.64
C GLY A 112 25.52 -4.91 12.49
N ARG A 113 26.45 -5.16 11.55
CA ARG A 113 27.62 -4.30 11.30
C ARG A 113 27.15 -2.93 10.76
N ALA A 114 27.94 -1.88 11.00
CA ALA A 114 27.66 -0.52 10.51
C ALA A 114 27.38 -0.49 8.99
N LYS A 115 28.13 -1.25 8.20
CA LYS A 115 27.93 -1.37 6.75
C LYS A 115 26.57 -1.97 6.38
N HIS A 116 26.03 -2.88 7.18
CA HIS A 116 24.68 -3.45 6.95
C HIS A 116 23.59 -2.41 7.23
N TRP A 117 23.77 -1.61 8.29
CA TRP A 117 22.84 -0.53 8.61
C TRP A 117 22.84 0.57 7.55
N GLN A 118 24.02 0.96 7.06
CA GLN A 118 24.11 1.93 5.98
C GLN A 118 23.39 1.44 4.71
N ARG A 119 23.66 0.21 4.28
CA ARG A 119 22.96 -0.38 3.12
C ARG A 119 21.46 -0.50 3.33
N PHE A 120 21.05 -0.84 4.53
CA PHE A 120 19.62 -0.90 4.88
C PHE A 120 18.94 0.46 4.72
N GLU A 121 19.58 1.53 5.20
CA GLU A 121 19.06 2.90 5.06
C GLU A 121 19.00 3.32 3.59
N GLU A 122 20.03 3.05 2.81
CA GLU A 122 20.08 3.35 1.37
C GLU A 122 18.98 2.61 0.61
N VAL A 123 18.83 1.30 0.82
CA VAL A 123 17.81 0.48 0.14
C VAL A 123 16.39 0.90 0.59
N SER A 124 16.19 1.15 1.87
CA SER A 124 14.89 1.62 2.37
C SER A 124 14.51 2.97 1.77
N LEU A 125 15.47 3.89 1.61
CA LEU A 125 15.23 5.19 0.98
C LEU A 125 14.85 5.04 -0.51
N VAL A 126 15.56 4.19 -1.24
CA VAL A 126 15.25 3.91 -2.65
C VAL A 126 13.86 3.30 -2.79
N LEU A 127 13.51 2.32 -1.97
CA LEU A 127 12.20 1.69 -2.02
C LEU A 127 11.06 2.64 -1.63
N ALA A 128 11.27 3.49 -0.63
CA ALA A 128 10.32 4.54 -0.28
C ALA A 128 10.13 5.53 -1.44
N GLY A 129 11.24 5.91 -2.10
CA GLY A 129 11.21 6.76 -3.29
C GLY A 129 10.48 6.13 -4.47
N LEU A 130 10.56 4.81 -4.65
CA LEU A 130 9.82 4.07 -5.68
C LEU A 130 8.34 3.88 -5.29
N ALA A 131 8.07 3.61 -4.02
CA ALA A 131 6.70 3.38 -3.54
C ALA A 131 5.82 4.62 -3.68
N THR A 132 6.37 5.82 -3.50
CA THR A 132 5.60 7.07 -3.57
C THR A 132 4.93 7.29 -4.93
N PRO A 133 5.65 7.35 -6.08
CA PRO A 133 5.00 7.49 -7.38
C PRO A 133 4.13 6.28 -7.74
N LEU A 134 4.48 5.10 -7.22
CA LEU A 134 3.71 3.88 -7.46
C LEU A 134 2.31 3.97 -6.83
N VAL A 135 2.17 4.54 -5.64
CA VAL A 135 0.86 4.78 -5.00
C VAL A 135 -0.01 5.68 -5.88
N PHE A 136 0.55 6.78 -6.42
CA PHE A 136 -0.18 7.64 -7.35
C PHE A 136 -0.62 6.88 -8.60
N SER A 137 0.29 6.13 -9.20
CA SER A 137 0.04 5.34 -10.41
C SER A 137 -1.05 4.29 -10.20
N VAL A 138 -0.96 3.48 -9.15
CA VAL A 138 -1.92 2.40 -8.89
C VAL A 138 -3.33 2.95 -8.69
N HIS A 139 -3.50 3.97 -7.84
CA HIS A 139 -4.83 4.54 -7.60
C HIS A 139 -5.40 5.25 -8.82
N SER A 140 -4.55 5.85 -9.65
CA SER A 140 -4.98 6.42 -10.93
C SER A 140 -5.45 5.36 -11.91
N ILE A 141 -4.73 4.22 -12.00
CA ILE A 141 -5.08 3.11 -12.90
C ILE A 141 -6.39 2.45 -12.45
N VAL A 142 -6.52 2.10 -11.18
CA VAL A 142 -7.76 1.52 -10.62
C VAL A 142 -8.96 2.45 -10.84
N SER A 143 -8.76 3.77 -10.75
CA SER A 143 -9.82 4.73 -11.01
C SER A 143 -10.29 4.75 -12.46
N MET A 144 -9.42 4.36 -13.41
CA MET A 144 -9.76 4.30 -14.83
C MET A 144 -10.82 3.23 -15.14
N ASP A 145 -10.93 2.17 -14.35
CA ASP A 145 -12.01 1.18 -14.48
C ASP A 145 -13.40 1.83 -14.37
N PHE A 146 -13.49 2.87 -13.55
CA PHE A 146 -14.71 3.65 -13.39
C PHE A 146 -14.78 4.80 -14.40
N ALA A 147 -13.70 5.55 -14.55
CA ALA A 147 -13.66 6.73 -15.41
C ALA A 147 -13.91 6.43 -16.89
N THR A 148 -13.55 5.23 -17.37
CA THR A 148 -13.77 4.80 -18.74
C THR A 148 -15.02 3.94 -18.92
N SER A 149 -15.82 3.73 -17.86
CA SER A 149 -17.05 2.96 -17.96
C SER A 149 -18.08 3.71 -18.81
N VAL A 150 -18.95 2.93 -19.46
CA VAL A 150 -20.05 3.47 -20.27
C VAL A 150 -21.29 3.82 -19.46
N ILE A 151 -21.27 3.58 -18.15
CA ILE A 151 -22.41 3.82 -17.27
C ILE A 151 -22.51 5.31 -16.98
N PRO A 152 -23.67 5.94 -17.20
CA PRO A 152 -23.87 7.35 -16.88
C PRO A 152 -23.57 7.66 -15.41
N GLY A 153 -22.88 8.77 -15.17
CA GLY A 153 -22.45 9.20 -13.84
C GLY A 153 -21.08 8.67 -13.38
N TRP A 154 -20.59 7.58 -13.98
CA TRP A 154 -19.24 7.02 -13.68
C TRP A 154 -18.18 7.46 -14.70
N HIS A 155 -18.60 7.81 -15.90
CA HIS A 155 -17.72 8.28 -16.96
C HIS A 155 -17.25 9.72 -16.72
N THR A 156 -16.17 9.90 -15.96
CA THR A 156 -15.65 11.22 -15.62
C THR A 156 -14.14 11.22 -15.40
N THR A 157 -13.49 12.30 -15.80
CA THR A 157 -12.03 12.49 -15.69
C THR A 157 -11.56 12.90 -14.30
N ILE A 158 -12.45 13.22 -13.38
CA ILE A 158 -12.10 13.62 -12.01
C ILE A 158 -11.72 12.43 -11.12
N PHE A 159 -12.07 11.21 -11.50
CA PHE A 159 -11.82 10.02 -10.69
C PHE A 159 -10.35 9.77 -10.36
N PRO A 160 -9.37 9.84 -11.29
CA PRO A 160 -7.98 9.62 -10.95
C PRO A 160 -7.48 10.51 -9.80
N PRO A 161 -7.57 11.84 -9.85
CA PRO A 161 -7.16 12.68 -8.74
C PRO A 161 -8.00 12.44 -7.48
N TYR A 162 -9.30 12.19 -7.60
CA TYR A 162 -10.17 11.90 -6.46
C TYR A 162 -9.75 10.62 -5.72
N PHE A 163 -9.48 9.54 -6.44
CA PHE A 163 -9.03 8.26 -5.86
C PHE A 163 -7.67 8.41 -5.18
N VAL A 164 -6.73 9.13 -5.78
CA VAL A 164 -5.41 9.39 -5.18
C VAL A 164 -5.55 10.16 -3.87
N LEU A 165 -6.34 11.23 -3.86
CA LEU A 165 -6.57 12.02 -2.66
C LEU A 165 -7.29 11.22 -1.57
N GLY A 166 -8.29 10.43 -1.95
CA GLY A 166 -9.00 9.53 -1.06
C GLY A 166 -8.08 8.47 -0.43
N ALA A 167 -7.17 7.91 -1.21
CA ALA A 167 -6.18 6.95 -0.73
C ALA A 167 -5.21 7.58 0.26
N LEU A 168 -4.71 8.78 0.00
CA LEU A 168 -3.84 9.50 0.93
C LEU A 168 -4.57 9.83 2.22
N PHE A 169 -5.77 10.39 2.13
CA PHE A 169 -6.60 10.71 3.29
C PHE A 169 -6.88 9.49 4.17
N SER A 170 -7.38 8.41 3.57
CA SER A 170 -7.72 7.18 4.30
C SER A 170 -6.48 6.49 4.86
N GLY A 171 -5.36 6.48 4.12
CA GLY A 171 -4.11 5.90 4.55
C GLY A 171 -3.54 6.59 5.80
N PHE A 172 -3.48 7.91 5.82
CA PHE A 172 -3.03 8.67 6.99
C PHE A 172 -3.97 8.49 8.19
N ALA A 173 -5.29 8.53 7.98
CA ALA A 173 -6.27 8.32 9.03
C ALA A 173 -6.17 6.91 9.66
N MET A 174 -5.93 5.87 8.84
CA MET A 174 -5.77 4.51 9.31
C MET A 174 -4.48 4.33 10.11
N VAL A 175 -3.35 4.88 9.65
CA VAL A 175 -2.08 4.84 10.37
C VAL A 175 -2.19 5.58 11.69
N GLU A 176 -2.84 6.74 11.72
CA GLU A 176 -3.06 7.50 12.97
C GLU A 176 -3.90 6.72 13.96
N THR A 177 -4.99 6.11 13.51
CA THR A 177 -5.84 5.26 14.37
C THR A 177 -5.01 4.14 15.02
N LEU A 178 -4.17 3.46 14.23
CA LEU A 178 -3.28 2.43 14.75
C LEU A 178 -2.27 2.99 15.76
N LEU A 179 -1.66 4.13 15.46
CA LEU A 179 -0.69 4.77 16.36
C LEU A 179 -1.30 5.15 17.70
N ILE A 180 -2.54 5.64 17.72
CA ILE A 180 -3.27 5.96 18.97
C ILE A 180 -3.49 4.70 19.80
N ILE A 181 -3.91 3.60 19.16
CA ILE A 181 -4.13 2.32 19.83
C ILE A 181 -2.83 1.78 20.40
N VAL A 182 -1.77 1.70 19.57
CA VAL A 182 -0.44 1.20 19.98
C VAL A 182 0.13 2.06 21.10
N ARG A 183 0.02 3.39 21.00
CA ARG A 183 0.46 4.33 22.04
C ARG A 183 -0.12 3.99 23.40
N LYS A 184 -1.42 3.68 23.43
CA LYS A 184 -2.15 3.41 24.69
C LYS A 184 -1.96 1.98 25.19
N VAL A 185 -2.07 0.98 24.32
CA VAL A 185 -2.03 -0.44 24.69
C VAL A 185 -0.60 -0.90 25.06
N VAL A 186 0.41 -0.40 24.35
CA VAL A 186 1.82 -0.78 24.56
C VAL A 186 2.56 0.21 25.47
N ASN A 187 1.88 1.24 26.02
CA ASN A 187 2.48 2.30 26.84
C ASN A 187 3.65 3.01 26.17
N MET A 188 3.55 3.30 24.88
CA MET A 188 4.59 3.95 24.06
C MET A 188 4.44 5.48 24.02
N GLU A 189 3.90 6.09 25.06
CA GLU A 189 3.62 7.54 25.12
C GLU A 189 4.88 8.42 25.00
N ALA A 190 6.01 7.90 25.50
CA ALA A 190 7.30 8.60 25.39
C ALA A 190 7.86 8.64 23.94
N TYR A 191 7.47 7.68 23.12
CA TYR A 191 7.93 7.56 21.73
C TYR A 191 6.94 8.18 20.74
N ILE A 192 5.66 7.87 20.88
CA ILE A 192 4.58 8.41 20.07
C ILE A 192 3.96 9.58 20.86
N THR A 193 4.49 10.77 20.65
CA THR A 193 4.03 11.97 21.37
C THR A 193 2.76 12.53 20.72
N ILE A 194 2.00 13.33 21.49
CA ILE A 194 0.82 14.05 20.97
C ILE A 194 1.20 14.92 19.77
N LYS A 195 2.39 15.49 19.77
CA LYS A 195 2.89 16.32 18.67
C LYS A 195 2.97 15.59 17.32
N HIS A 196 3.26 14.28 17.32
CA HIS A 196 3.23 13.47 16.11
C HIS A 196 1.81 13.29 15.59
N ILE A 197 0.85 13.08 16.49
CA ILE A 197 -0.58 12.97 16.18
C ILE A 197 -1.11 14.29 15.62
N GLU A 198 -0.75 15.42 16.23
CA GLU A 198 -1.12 16.76 15.74
C GLU A 198 -0.63 17.01 14.32
N TYR A 199 0.62 16.65 13.99
CA TYR A 199 1.15 16.78 12.63
C TYR A 199 0.42 15.88 11.63
N MET A 200 0.08 14.66 12.03
CA MET A 200 -0.71 13.76 11.18
C MET A 200 -2.13 14.32 10.95
N ASN A 201 -2.77 14.85 11.97
CA ASN A 201 -4.07 15.50 11.86
C ASN A 201 -4.06 16.69 10.88
N VAL A 202 -2.99 17.48 10.84
CA VAL A 202 -2.84 18.56 9.86
C VAL A 202 -2.82 18.00 8.43
N ILE A 203 -2.11 16.91 8.19
CA ILE A 203 -2.07 16.26 6.87
C ILE A 203 -3.45 15.69 6.51
N ILE A 204 -4.11 15.04 7.47
CA ILE A 204 -5.46 14.46 7.29
C ILE A 204 -6.48 15.57 6.98
N LEU A 205 -6.42 16.69 7.70
CA LEU A 205 -7.29 17.83 7.44
C LEU A 205 -7.07 18.40 6.04
N PHE A 206 -5.82 18.55 5.63
CA PHE A 206 -5.47 19.06 4.29
C PHE A 206 -5.97 18.11 3.19
N THR A 207 -5.62 16.83 3.26
CA THR A 207 -6.03 15.82 2.27
C THR A 207 -7.54 15.61 2.27
N GLY A 208 -8.19 15.60 3.44
CA GLY A 208 -9.65 15.52 3.57
C GLY A 208 -10.37 16.70 2.96
N SER A 209 -9.83 17.91 3.13
CA SER A 209 -10.37 19.12 2.47
C SER A 209 -10.29 19.02 0.95
N MET A 210 -9.18 18.50 0.41
CA MET A 210 -9.04 18.28 -1.04
C MET A 210 -10.03 17.23 -1.56
N VAL A 211 -10.26 16.15 -0.81
CA VAL A 211 -11.29 15.13 -1.13
C VAL A 211 -12.67 15.75 -1.12
N GLY A 212 -12.98 16.61 -0.15
CA GLY A 212 -14.25 17.33 -0.08
C GLY A 212 -14.48 18.24 -1.30
N ILE A 213 -13.46 19.02 -1.69
CA ILE A 213 -13.52 19.88 -2.89
C ILE A 213 -13.73 19.02 -4.15
N ALA A 214 -12.99 17.93 -4.29
CA ALA A 214 -13.13 17.06 -5.45
C ALA A 214 -14.52 16.38 -5.50
N SER A 215 -15.07 15.97 -4.35
CA SER A 215 -16.41 15.40 -4.26
C SER A 215 -17.50 16.43 -4.67
N VAL A 216 -17.41 17.65 -4.17
CA VAL A 216 -18.34 18.73 -4.54
C VAL A 216 -18.24 19.05 -6.04
N SER A 217 -17.03 19.14 -6.57
CA SER A 217 -16.81 19.38 -8.00
C SER A 217 -17.42 18.25 -8.85
N TYR A 218 -17.25 16.99 -8.42
CA TYR A 218 -17.84 15.85 -9.10
C TYR A 218 -19.37 15.94 -9.14
N THR A 219 -20.02 16.23 -8.01
CA THR A 219 -21.49 16.33 -7.97
C THR A 219 -22.02 17.45 -8.83
N HIS A 220 -21.34 18.60 -8.88
CA HIS A 220 -21.75 19.72 -9.72
C HIS A 220 -21.51 19.50 -11.22
N LEU A 221 -20.47 18.75 -11.59
CA LEU A 221 -20.16 18.46 -12.99
C LEU A 221 -20.97 17.30 -13.58
N THR A 222 -21.44 16.39 -12.74
CA THR A 222 -22.17 15.18 -13.20
C THR A 222 -23.68 15.27 -13.07
N LEU A 223 -24.21 16.22 -12.30
CA LEU A 223 -25.63 16.50 -12.32
C LEU A 223 -26.03 17.09 -13.69
N PRO A 224 -26.93 16.42 -14.43
CA PRO A 224 -27.41 17.00 -15.67
C PRO A 224 -28.12 18.32 -15.32
N THR A 225 -27.54 19.44 -15.75
CA THR A 225 -28.15 20.77 -15.65
C THR A 225 -29.35 20.95 -16.58
N ASN A 226 -29.73 19.90 -17.30
CA ASN A 226 -30.84 19.89 -18.25
C ASN A 226 -31.90 18.89 -17.83
N THR A 227 -32.63 19.19 -16.77
CA THR A 227 -34.01 18.80 -16.66
C THR A 227 -34.87 19.98 -17.11
N VAL A 228 -35.03 20.11 -18.40
CA VAL A 228 -36.15 20.87 -19.00
C VAL A 228 -36.93 19.90 -19.86
#